data_431f6603fc88060dbd96e067a90e1fc1
#
_entry.id   431f6603fc88060dbd96e067a90e1fc1
#
_cell.length_a   1.000
_cell.length_b   1.000
_cell.length_c   1.000
_cell.angle_alpha   90.00
_cell.angle_beta   90.00
_cell.angle_gamma   90.00
#
_symmetry.space_group_name_H-M   'P 1'
#
loop_
_entity.id
_entity.type
_entity.pdbx_description
1 polymer ?
#
loop_
_entity_poly.entity_id
_entity_poly.type
_entity_poly.pdbx_seq_one_letter_code
_entity_poly.pdbx_strand_id
1 'polypeptide(L)' 'MARLYNFSAGPSMLPEEVLKTAAADMLEFGESGQSVMEMSHRSKEYQAIFDETEANLREVMNIPDNYEILFLQG' A
#
# COMPACT_ATOMS: atom_id res chain seq x y z
N MET A 1 9.13 -10.45 -21.80
CA MET A 1 10.31 -9.64 -21.41
C MET A 1 10.66 -9.92 -19.95
N ALA A 2 11.93 -10.17 -19.67
CA ALA A 2 12.37 -10.43 -18.30
C ALA A 2 12.39 -9.15 -17.49
N ARG A 3 12.02 -9.26 -16.23
CA ARG A 3 12.07 -8.11 -15.33
C ARG A 3 13.51 -7.88 -14.86
N LEU A 4 13.85 -6.61 -14.68
CA LEU A 4 15.16 -6.23 -14.15
C LEU A 4 15.13 -6.17 -12.63
N TYR A 5 16.28 -6.42 -12.02
CA TYR A 5 16.47 -6.17 -10.59
C TYR A 5 16.76 -4.68 -10.43
N ASN A 6 15.77 -3.95 -9.90
CA ASN A 6 15.84 -2.50 -9.77
C ASN A 6 16.00 -2.11 -8.31
N PHE A 7 17.12 -1.48 -8.00
CA PHE A 7 17.42 -1.01 -6.63
C PHE A 7 17.52 0.51 -6.56
N SER A 8 16.82 1.21 -7.46
CA SER A 8 16.82 2.67 -7.44
C SER A 8 16.25 3.21 -6.15
N ALA A 9 16.76 4.35 -5.72
CA ALA A 9 16.23 5.04 -4.56
C ALA A 9 14.83 5.56 -4.89
N GLY A 10 13.87 5.25 -4.06
CA GLY A 10 12.47 5.56 -4.32
C GLY A 10 11.82 4.57 -5.25
N PRO A 11 12.00 4.70 -6.57
CA PRO A 11 11.34 3.81 -7.54
C PRO A 11 12.11 2.50 -7.69
N SER A 12 12.02 1.62 -6.71
CA SER A 12 12.69 0.32 -6.76
C SER A 12 11.73 -0.75 -7.24
N MET A 13 12.25 -1.96 -7.36
CA MET A 13 11.48 -3.12 -7.81
C MET A 13 10.45 -3.54 -6.77
N LEU A 14 9.25 -3.85 -7.24
CA LEU A 14 8.18 -4.42 -6.41
C LEU A 14 7.94 -5.87 -6.83
N PRO A 15 7.46 -6.71 -5.90
CA PRO A 15 7.07 -8.07 -6.25
C PRO A 15 5.99 -8.06 -7.33
N GLU A 16 6.07 -9.01 -8.26
CA GLU A 16 5.12 -9.07 -9.37
C GLU A 16 3.68 -9.25 -8.90
N GLU A 17 3.46 -10.04 -7.86
CA GLU A 17 2.13 -10.26 -7.32
C GLU A 17 1.51 -8.98 -6.78
N VAL A 18 2.32 -8.12 -6.16
CA VAL A 18 1.87 -6.82 -5.68
C VAL A 18 1.41 -5.94 -6.84
N LEU A 19 2.20 -5.93 -7.92
CA LEU A 19 1.86 -5.14 -9.11
C LEU A 19 0.58 -5.64 -9.77
N LYS A 20 0.37 -6.95 -9.83
CA LYS A 20 -0.84 -7.53 -10.38
C LYS A 20 -2.07 -7.16 -9.53
N THR A 21 -1.94 -7.23 -8.22
CA THR A 21 -3.02 -6.85 -7.31
C THR A 21 -3.36 -5.36 -7.44
N ALA A 22 -2.34 -4.51 -7.51
CA ALA A 22 -2.55 -3.08 -7.68
C ALA A 22 -3.25 -2.78 -9.01
N ALA A 23 -2.86 -3.46 -10.08
CA ALA A 23 -3.50 -3.28 -11.38
C ALA A 23 -4.96 -3.71 -11.35
N ALA A 24 -5.27 -4.81 -10.69
CA ALA A 24 -6.65 -5.32 -10.58
C ALA A 24 -7.54 -4.34 -9.83
N ASP A 25 -7.01 -3.63 -8.84
CA ASP A 25 -7.76 -2.69 -8.01
C ASP A 25 -7.71 -1.26 -8.55
N MET A 26 -7.06 -1.05 -9.69
CA MET A 26 -6.82 0.31 -10.20
C MET A 26 -8.11 1.05 -10.56
N LEU A 27 -9.09 0.38 -11.13
CA LEU A 27 -10.36 0.99 -11.49
C LEU A 27 -11.34 1.02 -10.33
N GLU A 28 -11.38 -0.05 -9.57
CA GLU A 28 -12.33 -0.15 -8.47
C GLU A 28 -11.73 -1.02 -7.37
N PHE A 29 -11.61 -0.46 -6.19
CA PHE A 29 -11.19 -1.21 -5.01
C PHE A 29 -12.42 -1.76 -4.30
N GLY A 30 -12.52 -3.09 -4.25
CA GLY A 30 -13.64 -3.76 -3.63
C GLY A 30 -14.97 -3.34 -4.23
N GLU A 31 -15.91 -2.94 -3.40
CA GLU A 31 -17.23 -2.49 -3.82
C GLU A 31 -17.39 -0.97 -3.74
N SER A 32 -16.28 -0.26 -3.59
CA SER A 32 -16.31 1.19 -3.40
C SER A 32 -16.71 1.97 -4.65
N GLY A 33 -16.56 1.37 -5.84
CA GLY A 33 -16.83 2.04 -7.11
C GLY A 33 -15.74 3.02 -7.51
N GLN A 34 -14.61 3.00 -6.83
CA GLN A 34 -13.51 3.92 -7.14
C GLN A 34 -12.15 3.28 -6.84
N SER A 35 -11.14 3.78 -7.50
CA SER A 35 -9.75 3.39 -7.25
C SER A 35 -9.28 3.98 -5.91
N VAL A 36 -8.32 3.32 -5.28
CA VAL A 36 -7.68 3.86 -4.07
C VAL A 36 -7.11 5.25 -4.34
N MET A 37 -6.60 5.47 -5.55
CA MET A 37 -6.03 6.77 -5.94
C MET A 37 -7.06 7.90 -5.96
N GLU A 38 -8.33 7.56 -6.09
CA GLU A 38 -9.43 8.53 -6.13
C GLU A 38 -10.09 8.75 -4.77
N MET A 39 -9.74 7.95 -3.79
CA MET A 39 -10.36 8.02 -2.47
C MET A 39 -9.88 9.21 -1.66
N SER A 40 -10.83 9.86 -0.98
CA SER A 40 -10.47 10.84 0.03
C SER A 40 -9.76 10.16 1.19
N HIS A 41 -8.72 10.80 1.72
CA HIS A 41 -8.03 10.28 2.91
C HIS A 41 -8.92 10.24 4.15
N ARG A 42 -10.13 10.82 4.07
CA ARG A 42 -11.11 10.81 5.16
C ARG A 42 -12.22 9.79 4.93
N SER A 43 -12.19 9.06 3.81
CA SER A 43 -13.23 8.06 3.55
C SER A 43 -13.03 6.83 4.43
N LYS A 44 -14.13 6.12 4.67
CA LYS A 44 -14.07 4.88 5.46
C LYS A 44 -13.27 3.81 4.74
N GLU A 45 -13.40 3.74 3.43
CA GLU A 45 -12.68 2.77 2.60
C GLU A 45 -11.17 3.00 2.69
N TYR A 46 -10.75 4.24 2.61
CA TYR A 46 -9.34 4.59 2.73
C TYR A 46 -8.83 4.32 4.14
N GLN A 47 -9.63 4.66 5.17
CA GLN A 47 -9.23 4.43 6.55
C GLN A 47 -9.00 2.95 6.82
N ALA A 48 -9.84 2.07 6.26
CA ALA A 48 -9.67 0.64 6.40
C ALA A 48 -8.35 0.16 5.78
N ILE A 49 -7.99 0.68 4.59
CA ILE A 49 -6.72 0.37 3.94
C ILE A 49 -5.54 0.84 4.79
N PHE A 50 -5.64 2.06 5.30
CA PHE A 50 -4.60 2.66 6.14
C PHE A 50 -4.37 1.83 7.41
N ASP A 51 -5.46 1.48 8.10
CA ASP A 51 -5.37 0.70 9.34
C ASP A 51 -4.79 -0.68 9.10
N GLU A 52 -5.19 -1.34 8.03
CA GLU A 52 -4.65 -2.64 7.67
C GLU A 52 -3.16 -2.55 7.33
N THR A 53 -2.77 -1.51 6.61
CA THR A 53 -1.36 -1.29 6.26
C THR A 53 -0.52 -1.12 7.52
N GLU A 54 -0.98 -0.31 8.46
CA GLU A 54 -0.28 -0.10 9.72
C GLU A 54 -0.16 -1.40 10.52
N ALA A 55 -1.26 -2.15 10.63
CA ALA A 55 -1.26 -3.42 11.34
C ALA A 55 -0.29 -4.43 10.71
N ASN A 56 -0.27 -4.51 9.38
CA ASN A 56 0.62 -5.40 8.65
C ASN A 56 2.09 -5.02 8.83
N LEU A 57 2.40 -3.73 8.84
CA LEU A 57 3.77 -3.27 9.07
C LEU A 57 4.24 -3.63 10.48
N ARG A 58 3.37 -3.47 11.47
CA ARG A 58 3.71 -3.84 12.85
C ARG A 58 4.00 -5.33 12.98
N GLU A 59 3.20 -6.15 12.30
CA GLU A 59 3.38 -7.60 12.34
C GLU A 59 4.66 -8.03 11.61
N VAL A 60 4.85 -7.55 10.38
CA VAL A 60 6.00 -7.97 9.54
C VAL A 60 7.32 -7.50 10.15
N MET A 61 7.37 -6.29 10.66
CA MET A 61 8.60 -5.71 11.23
C MET A 61 8.71 -5.90 12.74
N ASN A 62 7.70 -6.54 13.35
CA ASN A 62 7.68 -6.79 14.79
C ASN A 62 7.87 -5.50 15.61
N ILE A 63 7.09 -4.47 15.26
CA ILE A 63 7.19 -3.16 15.90
C ILE A 63 6.48 -3.17 17.24
N PRO A 64 7.16 -2.79 18.34
CA PRO A 64 6.51 -2.70 19.66
C PRO A 64 5.44 -1.61 19.71
N ASP A 65 4.47 -1.77 20.61
CA ASP A 65 3.35 -0.83 20.75
C ASP A 65 3.77 0.58 21.15
N ASN A 66 4.94 0.73 21.77
CA ASN A 66 5.45 2.04 22.20
C ASN A 66 6.12 2.84 21.07
N TYR A 67 6.13 2.31 19.85
CA TYR A 67 6.60 3.03 18.67
C TYR A 67 5.43 3.35 17.76
N GLU A 68 5.41 4.55 17.21
CA GLU A 68 4.40 4.97 16.25
C GLU A 68 4.92 4.77 14.82
N ILE A 69 3.99 4.47 13.91
CA ILE A 69 4.29 4.40 12.49
C ILE A 69 3.79 5.69 11.85
N LEU A 70 4.68 6.38 11.15
CA LEU A 70 4.35 7.62 10.46
C LEU A 70 4.52 7.43 8.96
N PHE A 71 3.52 7.84 8.20
CA PHE A 71 3.56 7.83 6.73
C PHE A 71 3.84 9.25 6.27
N LEU A 72 5.06 9.50 5.88
CA LEU A 72 5.52 10.83 5.52
C LEU A 72 5.90 10.89 4.05
N GLN A 73 5.78 12.09 3.52
CA GLN A 73 6.22 12.36 2.16
C GLN A 73 7.74 12.38 2.16
N GLY A 74 8.33 11.65 1.20
CA GLY A 74 9.78 11.55 1.17
C GLY A 74 10.38 11.98 -0.16
#